data_a7bbfcc52f47b81d0a3ea3f6d5c8e6b1
#
_entry.id   a7bbfcc52f47b81d0a3ea3f6d5c8e6b1
#
_cell.length_a   1.000
_cell.length_b   1.000
_cell.length_c   1.000
_cell.angle_alpha   90.00
_cell.angle_beta   90.00
_cell.angle_gamma   90.00
#
_symmetry.space_group_name_H-M   'P 1'
#
loop_
_entity.id
_entity.type
_entity.pdbx_description
1 polymer ?
#
loop_
_entity_poly.entity_id
_entity_poly.type
_entity_poly.pdbx_seq_one_letter_code
_entity_poly.pdbx_strand_id
1 'polypeptide(L)'
;VNPPADPPASREPDSPAEDARRQTLLAEVAALPARPGVYRYFDAHGQVLYVGKARDLRKRVSSYFQKDHGGTRIGVMVGRIARLETTVVRSEAEALLLENNLIKALNPRFNILFRDDKSYPYLLLTGSPEEGRVAATAAQRFPRVAYYRGSVDRRHRYFGPYPSAWAVKETIQLVQKVFRLRTCEDTVFANRSRPCLLYQIRRCSGPCVGLVPDADYARDVRDAEAFLRGEADAVLGEMQQRMMAHAEVLAFEQAAQVRNQISALSRVLHRQAVDESSFSATDRDVDILAVKVQGGRACVNLAMVRGGRHLGDRAYFPAHVEEGVAWSGEAAEVELPVDQQVLEAFLAQHYLSQVPPPLLVLSHAASAPLLEALSTAAGVRVRAVHQPREQRRAWLDMAITGAELALARLLAEEGSQRERTRALAESLDLDAADLDRLRIECFDVSHTAGEATQASCVVYEGHAMQPAQYRRFNVEGVTPGDDYAAMRQVLQRRYARLAEPAQEGATSTAARLPDLVLVDGGRGQVSVAREVFGELGL
;
A
#
# COMPACT_ATOMS: atom_id res chain seq x y z
N VAL A 1 13.11 -39.03 -34.88
CA VAL A 1 14.09 -39.56 -33.92
C VAL A 1 14.62 -38.34 -33.19
N ASN A 2 14.11 -38.09 -31.99
CA ASN A 2 14.63 -37.03 -31.09
C ASN A 2 15.99 -37.46 -30.53
N PRO A 3 16.96 -36.57 -30.40
CA PRO A 3 18.20 -36.87 -29.71
C PRO A 3 17.92 -37.09 -28.20
N PRO A 4 18.72 -37.92 -27.51
CA PRO A 4 18.55 -38.20 -26.10
C PRO A 4 18.80 -36.95 -25.26
N ALA A 5 17.96 -36.75 -24.25
CA ALA A 5 18.09 -35.71 -23.24
C ALA A 5 19.45 -35.83 -22.49
N ASP A 6 20.14 -34.70 -22.32
CA ASP A 6 21.35 -34.64 -21.51
C ASP A 6 21.07 -35.08 -20.07
N PRO A 7 21.98 -35.82 -19.44
CA PRO A 7 21.83 -36.22 -18.04
C PRO A 7 21.87 -34.98 -17.12
N PRO A 8 21.16 -35.02 -15.97
CA PRO A 8 21.15 -33.91 -15.03
C PRO A 8 22.59 -33.63 -14.54
N ALA A 9 22.98 -32.36 -14.58
CA ALA A 9 24.29 -31.90 -14.12
C ALA A 9 24.54 -32.40 -12.69
N SER A 10 25.56 -33.24 -12.55
CA SER A 10 26.06 -33.75 -11.27
C SER A 10 26.50 -32.54 -10.41
N ARG A 11 25.98 -32.44 -9.16
CA ARG A 11 26.49 -31.52 -8.14
C ARG A 11 27.98 -31.68 -8.03
N GLU A 12 28.73 -30.59 -8.19
CA GLU A 12 30.12 -30.53 -7.75
C GLU A 12 30.14 -30.78 -6.23
N PRO A 13 31.11 -31.53 -5.69
CA PRO A 13 31.20 -31.81 -4.26
C PRO A 13 31.34 -30.49 -3.48
N ASP A 14 30.50 -30.29 -2.46
CA ASP A 14 30.53 -29.16 -1.55
C ASP A 14 31.97 -28.96 -1.01
N SER A 15 32.40 -27.70 -0.91
CA SER A 15 33.75 -27.44 -0.39
C SER A 15 33.83 -27.87 1.08
N PRO A 16 35.01 -28.33 1.60
CA PRO A 16 35.15 -28.73 3.01
C PRO A 16 34.70 -27.65 4.01
N ALA A 17 34.70 -26.39 3.61
CA ALA A 17 34.23 -25.25 4.40
C ALA A 17 32.70 -25.19 4.46
N GLU A 18 31.98 -25.61 3.41
CA GLU A 18 30.51 -25.67 3.35
C GLU A 18 29.99 -26.83 4.19
N ASP A 19 30.65 -27.98 4.17
CA ASP A 19 30.31 -29.11 5.00
C ASP A 19 30.51 -28.83 6.50
N ALA A 20 31.60 -28.18 6.89
CA ALA A 20 31.84 -27.77 8.27
C ALA A 20 30.77 -26.76 8.76
N ARG A 21 30.38 -25.80 7.91
CA ARG A 21 29.32 -24.83 8.21
C ARG A 21 27.97 -25.50 8.38
N ARG A 22 27.64 -26.46 7.52
CA ARG A 22 26.41 -27.24 7.61
C ARG A 22 26.33 -28.06 8.88
N GLN A 23 27.44 -28.69 9.30
CA GLN A 23 27.52 -29.43 10.56
C GLN A 23 27.29 -28.52 11.77
N THR A 24 27.87 -27.33 11.78
CA THR A 24 27.66 -26.32 12.84
C THR A 24 26.18 -25.91 12.93
N LEU A 25 25.53 -25.59 11.79
CA LEU A 25 24.10 -25.28 11.76
C LEU A 25 23.22 -26.41 12.28
N LEU A 26 23.51 -27.65 11.93
CA LEU A 26 22.77 -28.83 12.43
C LEU A 26 22.92 -29.01 13.95
N ALA A 27 24.09 -28.72 14.50
CA ALA A 27 24.31 -28.74 15.95
C ALA A 27 23.52 -27.62 16.67
N GLU A 28 23.50 -26.42 16.11
CA GLU A 28 22.67 -25.30 16.61
C GLU A 28 21.19 -25.65 16.59
N VAL A 29 20.69 -26.22 15.48
CA VAL A 29 19.29 -26.65 15.32
C VAL A 29 18.91 -27.71 16.37
N ALA A 30 19.79 -28.68 16.65
CA ALA A 30 19.54 -29.71 17.64
C ALA A 30 19.46 -29.16 19.09
N ALA A 31 20.13 -28.03 19.35
CA ALA A 31 20.14 -27.36 20.65
C ALA A 31 18.93 -26.41 20.86
N LEU A 32 18.09 -26.20 19.85
CA LEU A 32 16.94 -25.30 19.97
C LEU A 32 15.91 -25.79 21.00
N PRO A 33 15.25 -24.87 21.74
CA PRO A 33 14.20 -25.22 22.68
C PRO A 33 12.89 -25.64 21.97
N ALA A 34 12.16 -26.59 22.57
CA ALA A 34 10.79 -26.95 22.15
C ALA A 34 9.78 -25.96 22.71
N ARG A 35 9.86 -24.69 22.27
CA ARG A 35 9.04 -23.56 22.72
C ARG A 35 8.60 -22.71 21.53
N PRO A 36 7.50 -21.93 21.65
CA PRO A 36 7.10 -20.96 20.63
C PRO A 36 8.18 -19.92 20.39
N GLY A 37 8.33 -19.51 19.12
CA GLY A 37 9.32 -18.50 18.77
C GLY A 37 9.34 -18.14 17.30
N VAL A 38 10.25 -17.24 16.96
CA VAL A 38 10.54 -16.79 15.60
C VAL A 38 11.99 -17.14 15.27
N TYR A 39 12.21 -17.60 14.05
CA TYR A 39 13.55 -17.89 13.52
C TYR A 39 13.82 -17.08 12.25
N ARG A 40 15.09 -16.73 12.03
CA ARG A 40 15.58 -15.95 10.90
C ARG A 40 16.74 -16.68 10.25
N TYR A 41 16.70 -16.82 8.93
CA TYR A 41 17.80 -17.36 8.15
C TYR A 41 18.55 -16.24 7.45
N PHE A 42 19.86 -16.31 7.48
CA PHE A 42 20.76 -15.35 6.86
C PHE A 42 21.67 -16.05 5.85
N ASP A 43 22.01 -15.35 4.79
CA ASP A 43 23.03 -15.77 3.84
C ASP A 43 24.46 -15.50 4.33
N ALA A 44 25.46 -15.86 3.52
CA ALA A 44 26.87 -15.63 3.82
C ALA A 44 27.26 -14.14 3.89
N HIS A 45 26.45 -13.26 3.32
CA HIS A 45 26.63 -11.81 3.36
C HIS A 45 25.88 -11.14 4.51
N GLY A 46 25.21 -11.90 5.37
CA GLY A 46 24.43 -11.41 6.49
C GLY A 46 23.07 -10.84 6.11
N GLN A 47 22.59 -11.07 4.87
CA GLN A 47 21.25 -10.65 4.45
C GLN A 47 20.21 -11.67 4.93
N VAL A 48 19.05 -11.17 5.38
CA VAL A 48 17.95 -12.02 5.82
C VAL A 48 17.27 -12.65 4.61
N LEU A 49 17.30 -13.97 4.56
CA LEU A 49 16.64 -14.76 3.52
C LEU A 49 15.15 -14.97 3.85
N TYR A 50 14.87 -15.36 5.09
CA TYR A 50 13.53 -15.75 5.53
C TYR A 50 13.34 -15.48 7.02
N VAL A 51 12.12 -15.14 7.39
CA VAL A 51 11.63 -15.06 8.78
C VAL A 51 10.43 -15.99 8.90
N GLY A 52 10.43 -16.84 9.94
CA GLY A 52 9.31 -17.73 10.17
C GLY A 52 9.00 -17.92 11.65
N LYS A 53 7.74 -18.23 11.94
CA LYS A 53 7.28 -18.59 13.28
C LYS A 53 7.25 -20.09 13.48
N ALA A 54 7.32 -20.50 14.74
CA ALA A 54 7.14 -21.88 15.15
C ALA A 54 6.38 -21.95 16.47
N ARG A 55 5.52 -22.95 16.62
CA ARG A 55 4.96 -23.38 17.90
C ARG A 55 6.00 -24.13 18.72
N ASP A 56 6.88 -24.87 18.03
CA ASP A 56 8.03 -25.57 18.53
C ASP A 56 9.22 -25.30 17.60
N LEU A 57 10.15 -24.44 18.06
CA LEU A 57 11.31 -24.01 17.27
C LEU A 57 12.16 -25.19 16.83
N ARG A 58 12.44 -26.16 17.75
CA ARG A 58 13.26 -27.32 17.42
C ARG A 58 12.63 -28.16 16.32
N LYS A 59 11.36 -28.57 16.49
CA LYS A 59 10.64 -29.40 15.51
C LYS A 59 10.56 -28.70 14.15
N ARG A 60 10.19 -27.45 14.15
CA ARG A 60 9.99 -26.66 12.91
C ARG A 60 11.29 -26.43 12.16
N VAL A 61 12.31 -25.95 12.83
CA VAL A 61 13.60 -25.64 12.19
C VAL A 61 14.29 -26.90 11.71
N SER A 62 14.27 -28.01 12.50
CA SER A 62 14.83 -29.30 12.10
C SER A 62 14.19 -29.84 10.80
N SER A 63 12.90 -29.62 10.59
CA SER A 63 12.18 -30.13 9.40
C SER A 63 12.76 -29.64 8.08
N TYR A 64 13.38 -28.45 8.06
CA TYR A 64 14.01 -27.91 6.86
C TYR A 64 15.33 -28.57 6.48
N PHE A 65 16.04 -29.10 7.45
CA PHE A 65 17.35 -29.73 7.25
C PHE A 65 17.29 -31.26 7.14
N GLN A 66 16.14 -31.87 7.50
CA GLN A 66 15.94 -33.31 7.46
C GLN A 66 15.36 -33.80 6.12
N LYS A 67 14.68 -32.95 5.36
CA LYS A 67 14.11 -33.33 4.07
C LYS A 67 15.09 -33.01 2.94
N ASP A 68 15.11 -33.86 1.92
CA ASP A 68 15.80 -33.55 0.68
C ASP A 68 14.88 -32.63 -0.17
N HIS A 69 15.32 -31.43 -0.39
CA HIS A 69 14.62 -30.40 -1.17
C HIS A 69 15.20 -30.26 -2.58
N GLY A 70 15.91 -31.28 -3.10
CA GLY A 70 16.60 -31.24 -4.39
C GLY A 70 15.75 -30.70 -5.52
N GLY A 71 16.24 -29.68 -6.23
CA GLY A 71 15.59 -29.08 -7.38
C GLY A 71 14.43 -28.11 -7.09
N THR A 72 14.03 -27.94 -5.84
CA THR A 72 12.99 -26.98 -5.44
C THR A 72 13.59 -25.60 -5.08
N ARG A 73 12.75 -24.57 -5.15
CA ARG A 73 13.12 -23.21 -4.67
C ARG A 73 13.52 -23.19 -3.18
N ILE A 74 12.95 -24.10 -2.39
CA ILE A 74 13.32 -24.32 -0.99
C ILE A 74 14.75 -24.86 -0.88
N GLY A 75 15.11 -25.82 -1.70
CA GLY A 75 16.48 -26.35 -1.76
C GLY A 75 17.50 -25.26 -2.07
N VAL A 76 17.16 -24.35 -2.98
CA VAL A 76 17.98 -23.17 -3.31
C VAL A 76 18.16 -22.25 -2.10
N MET A 77 17.11 -22.02 -1.31
CA MET A 77 17.22 -21.18 -0.12
C MET A 77 17.96 -21.88 1.01
N VAL A 78 17.63 -23.15 1.30
CA VAL A 78 18.31 -23.95 2.33
C VAL A 78 19.81 -24.02 2.06
N GLY A 79 20.22 -24.22 0.78
CA GLY A 79 21.62 -24.20 0.37
C GLY A 79 22.33 -22.84 0.58
N ARG A 80 21.58 -21.74 0.71
CA ARG A 80 22.14 -20.40 0.97
C ARG A 80 22.19 -20.02 2.44
N ILE A 81 21.58 -20.80 3.33
CA ILE A 81 21.58 -20.52 4.79
C ILE A 81 23.00 -20.64 5.32
N ALA A 82 23.54 -19.54 5.79
CA ALA A 82 24.85 -19.49 6.44
C ALA A 82 24.76 -19.34 7.96
N ARG A 83 23.65 -18.75 8.47
CA ARG A 83 23.45 -18.48 9.88
C ARG A 83 21.97 -18.53 10.25
N LEU A 84 21.68 -18.99 11.47
CA LEU A 84 20.37 -19.05 12.08
C LEU A 84 20.33 -18.16 13.32
N GLU A 85 19.27 -17.39 13.49
CA GLU A 85 18.96 -16.73 14.76
C GLU A 85 17.53 -17.07 15.18
N THR A 86 17.33 -17.23 16.50
CA THR A 86 16.01 -17.53 17.05
C THR A 86 15.65 -16.59 18.19
N THR A 87 14.36 -16.32 18.34
CA THR A 87 13.80 -15.54 19.45
C THR A 87 12.66 -16.34 20.06
N VAL A 88 12.82 -16.76 21.32
CA VAL A 88 11.76 -17.47 22.06
C VAL A 88 10.74 -16.48 22.58
N VAL A 89 9.46 -16.80 22.46
CA VAL A 89 8.33 -15.99 22.93
C VAL A 89 7.41 -16.80 23.84
N ARG A 90 6.40 -16.15 24.42
CA ARG A 90 5.52 -16.77 25.42
C ARG A 90 4.35 -17.51 24.78
N SER A 91 3.87 -17.06 23.62
CA SER A 91 2.70 -17.61 22.93
C SER A 91 2.88 -17.64 21.41
N GLU A 92 2.04 -18.41 20.74
CA GLU A 92 1.97 -18.46 19.28
C GLU A 92 1.50 -17.13 18.68
N ALA A 93 0.60 -16.42 19.35
CA ALA A 93 0.14 -15.09 18.95
C ALA A 93 1.30 -14.08 19.00
N GLU A 94 2.12 -14.12 20.05
CA GLU A 94 3.32 -13.26 20.16
C GLU A 94 4.35 -13.60 19.06
N ALA A 95 4.52 -14.91 18.75
CA ALA A 95 5.38 -15.33 17.65
C ALA A 95 4.90 -14.77 16.31
N LEU A 96 3.60 -14.81 16.05
CA LEU A 96 3.00 -14.27 14.83
C LEU A 96 3.22 -12.75 14.67
N LEU A 97 3.01 -11.98 15.74
CA LEU A 97 3.21 -10.53 15.72
C LEU A 97 4.69 -10.19 15.50
N LEU A 98 5.60 -10.90 16.19
CA LEU A 98 7.04 -10.68 16.03
C LEU A 98 7.53 -11.06 14.63
N GLU A 99 7.08 -12.20 14.08
CA GLU A 99 7.37 -12.63 12.70
C GLU A 99 7.01 -11.51 11.71
N ASN A 100 5.78 -11.00 11.76
CA ASN A 100 5.32 -9.99 10.82
C ASN A 100 6.02 -8.63 10.99
N ASN A 101 6.34 -8.24 12.23
CA ASN A 101 7.16 -7.05 12.49
C ASN A 101 8.55 -7.19 11.84
N LEU A 102 9.17 -8.35 11.97
CA LEU A 102 10.47 -8.64 11.39
C LEU A 102 10.40 -8.71 9.85
N ILE A 103 9.36 -9.33 9.28
CA ILE A 103 9.13 -9.34 7.83
C ILE A 103 9.04 -7.91 7.29
N LYS A 104 8.26 -7.05 7.94
CA LYS A 104 8.15 -5.62 7.55
C LYS A 104 9.46 -4.85 7.67
N ALA A 105 10.20 -5.07 8.75
CA ALA A 105 11.44 -4.34 9.02
C ALA A 105 12.61 -4.80 8.12
N LEU A 106 12.71 -6.10 7.87
CA LEU A 106 13.87 -6.72 7.22
C LEU A 106 13.66 -7.01 5.72
N ASN A 107 12.41 -6.97 5.24
CA ASN A 107 12.03 -7.23 3.84
C ASN A 107 12.66 -8.51 3.25
N PRO A 108 12.53 -9.68 3.89
CA PRO A 108 13.20 -10.90 3.46
C PRO A 108 12.66 -11.39 2.11
N ARG A 109 13.55 -11.92 1.27
CA ARG A 109 13.25 -12.31 -0.11
C ARG A 109 12.24 -13.46 -0.22
N PHE A 110 12.24 -14.37 0.75
CA PHE A 110 11.42 -15.59 0.71
C PHE A 110 10.14 -15.50 1.55
N ASN A 111 9.72 -14.30 1.95
CA ASN A 111 8.42 -14.07 2.60
C ASN A 111 7.46 -13.31 1.69
N ILE A 112 6.17 -13.62 1.79
CA ILE A 112 5.13 -12.79 1.19
C ILE A 112 5.15 -11.43 1.89
N LEU A 113 5.33 -10.35 1.13
CA LEU A 113 5.50 -9.01 1.66
C LEU A 113 4.48 -8.03 1.06
N PHE A 114 3.73 -7.36 1.93
CA PHE A 114 2.89 -6.23 1.57
C PHE A 114 3.57 -4.91 1.93
N ARG A 115 3.86 -4.10 0.91
CA ARG A 115 4.42 -2.76 1.07
C ARG A 115 3.26 -1.75 1.12
N ASP A 116 2.86 -1.34 2.31
CA ASP A 116 1.86 -0.30 2.51
C ASP A 116 2.43 0.77 3.46
N ASP A 117 3.15 1.73 2.90
CA ASP A 117 3.78 2.84 3.64
C ASP A 117 2.84 4.04 3.80
N LYS A 118 1.63 3.98 3.22
CA LYS A 118 0.73 5.13 3.19
C LYS A 118 -0.36 4.99 4.24
N SER A 119 -0.38 5.92 5.20
CA SER A 119 -1.51 6.06 6.12
C SER A 119 -2.82 6.30 5.36
N TYR A 120 -3.90 5.74 5.87
CA TYR A 120 -5.23 5.98 5.30
C TYR A 120 -5.66 7.44 5.47
N PRO A 121 -6.41 7.97 4.51
CA PRO A 121 -7.04 9.27 4.67
C PRO A 121 -8.33 9.19 5.50
N TYR A 122 -8.64 10.30 6.14
CA TYR A 122 -9.83 10.51 6.95
C TYR A 122 -10.58 11.75 6.48
N LEU A 123 -11.88 11.77 6.72
CA LEU A 123 -12.65 12.99 6.75
C LEU A 123 -12.50 13.59 8.15
N LEU A 124 -11.96 14.78 8.24
CA LEU A 124 -11.80 15.54 9.47
C LEU A 124 -12.98 16.50 9.61
N LEU A 125 -13.63 16.47 10.77
CA LEU A 125 -14.48 17.53 11.27
C LEU A 125 -13.76 18.21 12.43
N THR A 126 -13.34 19.48 12.25
CA THR A 126 -12.60 20.20 13.29
C THR A 126 -13.39 20.31 14.57
N GLY A 127 -12.69 20.36 15.73
CA GLY A 127 -13.30 20.31 17.05
C GLY A 127 -14.41 21.31 17.24
N SER A 128 -15.46 20.85 17.85
CA SER A 128 -16.49 21.65 18.54
C SER A 128 -15.99 21.90 19.96
N PRO A 129 -16.35 22.99 20.63
CA PRO A 129 -16.12 23.11 22.07
C PRO A 129 -16.71 21.86 22.76
N GLU A 130 -15.97 21.28 23.69
CA GLU A 130 -16.52 20.30 24.64
C GLU A 130 -17.79 20.89 25.28
N GLU A 131 -18.82 20.06 25.50
CA GLU A 131 -20.04 20.52 26.16
C GLU A 131 -19.67 21.25 27.47
N GLY A 132 -20.03 22.53 27.56
CA GLY A 132 -19.73 23.39 28.70
C GLY A 132 -18.51 24.32 28.56
N ARG A 133 -17.72 24.22 27.49
CA ARG A 133 -16.62 25.18 27.20
C ARG A 133 -17.07 26.24 26.19
N VAL A 134 -16.94 27.50 26.57
CA VAL A 134 -17.21 28.62 25.63
C VAL A 134 -16.16 28.58 24.52
N ALA A 135 -16.60 28.58 23.26
CA ALA A 135 -15.72 28.63 22.11
C ALA A 135 -14.88 29.95 22.12
N ALA A 136 -13.57 29.82 22.22
CA ALA A 136 -12.68 30.97 22.34
C ALA A 136 -12.55 31.77 21.03
N THR A 137 -12.80 31.15 19.88
CA THR A 137 -12.69 31.79 18.55
C THR A 137 -13.90 31.52 17.69
N ALA A 138 -14.17 32.40 16.71
CA ALA A 138 -15.22 32.20 15.71
C ALA A 138 -15.02 30.90 14.91
N ALA A 139 -13.77 30.53 14.63
CA ALA A 139 -13.46 29.28 13.91
C ALA A 139 -13.86 28.02 14.71
N GLN A 140 -13.82 28.07 16.05
CA GLN A 140 -14.27 26.97 16.92
C GLN A 140 -15.79 26.85 16.97
N ARG A 141 -16.53 27.97 16.85
CA ARG A 141 -18.01 27.95 16.75
C ARG A 141 -18.52 27.36 15.45
N PHE A 142 -17.73 27.47 14.37
CA PHE A 142 -18.06 26.98 13.05
C PHE A 142 -17.07 25.94 12.55
N PRO A 143 -17.17 24.66 13.03
CA PRO A 143 -16.31 23.56 12.57
C PRO A 143 -16.26 23.43 11.05
N ARG A 144 -15.10 23.06 10.51
CA ARG A 144 -14.92 22.80 9.08
C ARG A 144 -14.78 21.32 8.79
N VAL A 145 -15.18 20.93 7.58
CA VAL A 145 -14.91 19.61 7.03
C VAL A 145 -13.66 19.69 6.16
N ALA A 146 -12.72 18.76 6.34
CA ALA A 146 -11.48 18.72 5.61
C ALA A 146 -11.01 17.29 5.31
N TYR A 147 -10.18 17.16 4.29
CA TYR A 147 -9.37 15.96 4.06
C TYR A 147 -8.22 15.95 5.05
N TYR A 148 -7.95 14.80 5.66
CA TYR A 148 -6.85 14.64 6.58
C TYR A 148 -6.09 13.33 6.34
N ARG A 149 -4.79 13.37 6.53
CA ARG A 149 -3.91 12.22 6.53
C ARG A 149 -2.80 12.46 7.55
N GLY A 150 -2.66 11.58 8.52
CA GLY A 150 -1.68 11.72 9.59
C GLY A 150 -2.16 11.08 10.89
N SER A 151 -1.49 11.38 12.00
CA SER A 151 -1.86 10.94 13.34
C SER A 151 -3.14 11.63 13.82
N VAL A 152 -4.05 10.86 14.44
CA VAL A 152 -5.34 11.35 14.95
C VAL A 152 -5.12 12.19 16.23
N ASP A 153 -5.69 13.40 16.27
CA ASP A 153 -5.69 14.27 17.44
C ASP A 153 -7.08 14.24 18.12
N ARG A 154 -7.14 13.94 19.40
CA ARG A 154 -8.40 13.83 20.19
C ARG A 154 -9.24 15.12 20.22
N ARG A 155 -8.66 16.26 19.85
CA ARG A 155 -9.37 17.55 19.76
C ARG A 155 -10.29 17.65 18.53
N HIS A 156 -10.23 16.71 17.63
CA HIS A 156 -10.98 16.70 16.38
C HIS A 156 -11.70 15.38 16.21
N ARG A 157 -12.70 15.36 15.33
CA ARG A 157 -13.46 14.16 14.97
C ARG A 157 -13.02 13.67 13.60
N TYR A 158 -12.72 12.39 13.54
CA TYR A 158 -12.24 11.72 12.34
C TYR A 158 -13.20 10.62 11.95
N PHE A 159 -13.57 10.59 10.68
CA PHE A 159 -14.42 9.57 10.10
C PHE A 159 -13.63 8.81 9.05
N GLY A 160 -13.70 7.49 9.06
CA GLY A 160 -12.92 6.58 8.25
C GLY A 160 -12.31 5.45 9.10
N PRO A 161 -11.22 4.82 8.65
CA PRO A 161 -10.40 5.15 7.48
C PRO A 161 -11.11 4.98 6.14
N TYR A 162 -10.69 5.75 5.12
CA TYR A 162 -11.16 5.61 3.74
C TYR A 162 -10.12 4.91 2.88
N PRO A 163 -10.53 4.10 1.89
CA PRO A 163 -9.58 3.38 1.03
C PRO A 163 -8.77 4.30 0.12
N SER A 164 -9.29 5.47 -0.23
CA SER A 164 -8.64 6.41 -1.14
C SER A 164 -8.93 7.88 -0.81
N ALA A 165 -8.05 8.78 -1.28
CA ALA A 165 -8.26 10.23 -1.18
C ALA A 165 -9.50 10.69 -1.97
N TRP A 166 -9.82 10.00 -3.07
CA TRP A 166 -10.99 10.29 -3.89
C TRP A 166 -12.29 10.05 -3.11
N ALA A 167 -12.39 8.91 -2.42
CA ALA A 167 -13.56 8.56 -1.61
C ALA A 167 -13.83 9.59 -0.49
N VAL A 168 -12.77 10.10 0.16
CA VAL A 168 -12.92 11.21 1.14
C VAL A 168 -13.44 12.46 0.48
N LYS A 169 -12.87 12.86 -0.68
CA LYS A 169 -13.30 14.07 -1.40
C LYS A 169 -14.73 13.98 -1.85
N GLU A 170 -15.17 12.83 -2.33
CA GLU A 170 -16.57 12.60 -2.72
C GLU A 170 -17.50 12.74 -1.52
N THR A 171 -17.14 12.14 -0.37
CA THR A 171 -17.91 12.30 0.87
C THR A 171 -17.95 13.77 1.34
N ILE A 172 -16.84 14.50 1.26
CA ILE A 172 -16.83 15.95 1.57
C ILE A 172 -17.79 16.71 0.66
N GLN A 173 -17.78 16.44 -0.64
CA GLN A 173 -18.71 17.09 -1.58
C GLN A 173 -20.17 16.78 -1.26
N LEU A 174 -20.47 15.56 -0.81
CA LEU A 174 -21.80 15.17 -0.37
C LEU A 174 -22.21 15.95 0.88
N VAL A 175 -21.36 15.96 1.92
CA VAL A 175 -21.60 16.70 3.16
C VAL A 175 -21.83 18.18 2.89
N GLN A 176 -21.05 18.80 2.00
CA GLN A 176 -21.28 20.17 1.56
C GLN A 176 -22.62 20.37 0.86
N LYS A 177 -23.02 19.42 0.02
CA LYS A 177 -24.30 19.51 -0.72
C LYS A 177 -25.52 19.42 0.19
N VAL A 178 -25.46 18.57 1.22
CA VAL A 178 -26.58 18.32 2.11
C VAL A 178 -26.57 19.29 3.29
N PHE A 179 -25.46 19.36 4.03
CA PHE A 179 -25.38 20.08 5.32
C PHE A 179 -24.71 21.47 5.18
N ARG A 180 -24.18 21.82 4.01
CA ARG A 180 -23.61 23.15 3.69
C ARG A 180 -22.52 23.60 4.66
N LEU A 181 -21.73 22.67 5.20
CA LEU A 181 -20.63 22.98 6.10
C LEU A 181 -19.44 23.61 5.36
N ARG A 182 -18.74 24.51 6.03
CA ARG A 182 -17.54 25.15 5.46
C ARG A 182 -16.39 24.16 5.32
N THR A 183 -15.55 24.40 4.31
CA THR A 183 -14.30 23.66 4.08
C THR A 183 -13.07 24.57 4.05
N CYS A 184 -13.27 25.89 4.10
CA CYS A 184 -12.17 26.86 4.06
C CYS A 184 -11.31 26.81 5.32
N GLU A 185 -10.01 27.13 5.16
CA GLU A 185 -9.05 27.27 6.25
C GLU A 185 -9.47 28.40 7.21
N ASP A 186 -9.06 28.31 8.49
CA ASP A 186 -9.44 29.26 9.51
C ASP A 186 -8.92 30.68 9.24
N THR A 187 -7.75 30.80 8.62
CA THR A 187 -7.22 32.08 8.15
C THR A 187 -8.08 32.72 7.06
N VAL A 188 -8.56 31.93 6.11
CA VAL A 188 -9.48 32.36 5.05
C VAL A 188 -10.83 32.72 5.64
N PHE A 189 -11.32 31.93 6.60
CA PHE A 189 -12.58 32.18 7.30
C PHE A 189 -12.58 33.51 8.04
N ALA A 190 -11.55 33.81 8.81
CA ALA A 190 -11.45 35.00 9.64
C ALA A 190 -11.31 36.31 8.83
N ASN A 191 -10.76 36.22 7.62
CA ASN A 191 -10.47 37.42 6.80
C ASN A 191 -11.51 37.66 5.66
N ARG A 192 -12.67 37.00 5.69
CA ARG A 192 -13.71 37.18 4.70
C ARG A 192 -14.63 38.35 5.02
N SER A 193 -14.83 39.24 4.04
CA SER A 193 -15.78 40.36 4.09
C SER A 193 -17.03 40.13 3.23
N ARG A 194 -17.03 39.14 2.32
CA ARG A 194 -18.14 38.81 1.43
C ARG A 194 -18.26 37.30 1.23
N PRO A 195 -19.47 36.76 0.93
CA PRO A 195 -19.67 35.33 0.65
C PRO A 195 -18.81 34.87 -0.52
N CYS A 196 -18.29 33.65 -0.42
CA CYS A 196 -17.52 33.02 -1.51
C CYS A 196 -18.43 32.26 -2.48
N LEU A 197 -17.83 31.74 -3.56
CA LEU A 197 -18.54 30.94 -4.57
C LEU A 197 -19.29 29.75 -3.96
N LEU A 198 -18.74 29.08 -2.93
CA LEU A 198 -19.42 27.94 -2.29
C LEU A 198 -20.77 28.32 -1.67
N TYR A 199 -20.92 29.53 -1.16
CA TYR A 199 -22.21 30.05 -0.71
C TYR A 199 -23.17 30.26 -1.89
N GLN A 200 -22.70 30.88 -2.97
CA GLN A 200 -23.52 31.16 -4.16
C GLN A 200 -24.06 29.86 -4.79
N ILE A 201 -23.24 28.80 -4.84
CA ILE A 201 -23.64 27.48 -5.38
C ILE A 201 -24.27 26.58 -4.31
N ARG A 202 -24.67 27.14 -3.15
CA ARG A 202 -25.35 26.44 -2.03
C ARG A 202 -24.57 25.24 -1.48
N ARG A 203 -23.24 25.35 -1.42
CA ARG A 203 -22.34 24.35 -0.82
C ARG A 203 -21.80 24.77 0.56
N CYS A 204 -22.10 25.98 1.00
CA CYS A 204 -21.74 26.53 2.31
C CYS A 204 -22.87 27.46 2.77
N SER A 205 -23.15 27.51 4.07
CA SER A 205 -24.17 28.40 4.66
C SER A 205 -23.67 29.83 4.91
N GLY A 206 -22.38 30.13 4.66
CA GLY A 206 -21.79 31.47 4.77
C GLY A 206 -21.52 31.94 6.20
N PRO A 207 -21.05 31.10 7.14
CA PRO A 207 -20.82 31.50 8.53
C PRO A 207 -19.74 32.58 8.70
N CYS A 208 -18.80 32.69 7.75
CA CYS A 208 -17.73 33.69 7.77
C CYS A 208 -18.22 35.14 7.67
N VAL A 209 -19.43 35.37 7.20
CA VAL A 209 -20.07 36.70 7.04
C VAL A 209 -21.42 36.78 7.77
N GLY A 210 -21.67 35.87 8.72
CA GLY A 210 -22.84 35.90 9.60
C GLY A 210 -24.18 35.58 8.92
N LEU A 211 -24.19 34.84 7.79
CA LEU A 211 -25.41 34.49 7.05
C LEU A 211 -26.17 33.29 7.64
N VAL A 212 -25.62 32.64 8.63
CA VAL A 212 -26.23 31.54 9.36
C VAL A 212 -26.07 31.73 10.87
N PRO A 213 -27.11 31.57 11.70
CA PRO A 213 -27.02 31.58 13.14
C PRO A 213 -26.14 30.44 13.67
N ASP A 214 -25.43 30.67 14.79
CA ASP A 214 -24.57 29.69 15.44
C ASP A 214 -25.33 28.37 15.74
N ALA A 215 -26.56 28.48 16.25
CA ALA A 215 -27.41 27.33 16.61
C ALA A 215 -27.77 26.47 15.38
N ASP A 216 -28.07 27.11 14.25
CA ASP A 216 -28.43 26.41 13.02
C ASP A 216 -27.21 25.71 12.42
N TYR A 217 -26.03 26.37 12.40
CA TYR A 217 -24.81 25.74 11.96
C TYR A 217 -24.40 24.55 12.86
N ALA A 218 -24.51 24.71 14.18
CA ALA A 218 -24.25 23.63 15.13
C ALA A 218 -25.17 22.42 14.94
N ARG A 219 -26.44 22.65 14.57
CA ARG A 219 -27.36 21.58 14.19
C ARG A 219 -26.91 20.88 12.91
N ASP A 220 -26.57 21.63 11.86
CA ASP A 220 -26.08 21.06 10.59
C ASP A 220 -24.81 20.23 10.81
N VAL A 221 -23.94 20.63 11.75
CA VAL A 221 -22.75 19.86 12.16
C VAL A 221 -23.16 18.55 12.84
N ARG A 222 -24.12 18.55 13.77
CA ARG A 222 -24.61 17.32 14.42
C ARG A 222 -25.27 16.36 13.43
N ASP A 223 -26.11 16.88 12.53
CA ASP A 223 -26.74 16.09 11.48
C ASP A 223 -25.71 15.44 10.55
N ALA A 224 -24.67 16.18 10.16
CA ALA A 224 -23.58 15.67 9.36
C ALA A 224 -22.76 14.59 10.11
N GLU A 225 -22.52 14.78 11.39
CA GLU A 225 -21.82 13.81 12.22
C GLU A 225 -22.62 12.52 12.40
N ALA A 226 -23.91 12.61 12.69
CA ALA A 226 -24.82 11.48 12.80
C ALA A 226 -24.88 10.70 11.47
N PHE A 227 -24.99 11.42 10.34
CA PHE A 227 -24.94 10.82 9.02
C PHE A 227 -23.60 10.08 8.76
N LEU A 228 -22.46 10.67 9.12
CA LEU A 228 -21.14 10.05 8.94
C LEU A 228 -20.94 8.83 9.86
N ARG A 229 -21.67 8.75 10.98
CA ARG A 229 -21.73 7.59 11.87
C ARG A 229 -22.69 6.49 11.41
N GLY A 230 -23.42 6.72 10.29
CA GLY A 230 -24.39 5.75 9.76
C GLY A 230 -25.80 5.87 10.37
N GLU A 231 -26.14 6.99 11.00
CA GLU A 231 -27.46 7.26 11.60
C GLU A 231 -28.35 8.02 10.59
N ALA A 232 -28.32 7.61 9.33
CA ALA A 232 -28.97 8.31 8.23
C ALA A 232 -30.50 8.43 8.38
N ASP A 233 -31.15 7.39 8.90
CA ASP A 233 -32.62 7.36 9.09
C ASP A 233 -33.05 8.36 10.15
N ALA A 234 -32.32 8.47 11.26
CA ALA A 234 -32.59 9.46 12.30
C ALA A 234 -32.48 10.89 11.75
N VAL A 235 -31.39 11.15 10.98
CA VAL A 235 -31.18 12.45 10.31
C VAL A 235 -32.30 12.76 9.33
N LEU A 236 -32.75 11.80 8.52
CA LEU A 236 -33.87 11.98 7.58
C LEU A 236 -35.16 12.29 8.32
N GLY A 237 -35.46 11.57 9.44
CA GLY A 237 -36.62 11.81 10.26
C GLY A 237 -36.66 13.21 10.86
N GLU A 238 -35.54 13.69 11.42
CA GLU A 238 -35.41 15.06 11.94
C GLU A 238 -35.56 16.12 10.84
N MET A 239 -34.97 15.88 9.67
CA MET A 239 -35.10 16.78 8.52
C MET A 239 -36.55 16.84 8.02
N GLN A 240 -37.29 15.72 8.00
CA GLN A 240 -38.72 15.67 7.65
C GLN A 240 -39.56 16.48 8.63
N GLN A 241 -39.32 16.30 9.95
CA GLN A 241 -40.01 17.09 10.96
C GLN A 241 -39.77 18.59 10.81
N ARG A 242 -38.53 19.00 10.56
CA ARG A 242 -38.18 20.43 10.27
C ARG A 242 -38.87 20.96 9.02
N MET A 243 -38.96 20.16 7.97
CA MET A 243 -39.64 20.54 6.75
C MET A 243 -41.12 20.79 7.02
N MET A 244 -41.77 19.93 7.79
CA MET A 244 -43.20 20.07 8.17
C MET A 244 -43.41 21.30 9.05
N ALA A 245 -42.55 21.50 10.07
CA ALA A 245 -42.65 22.67 10.95
C ALA A 245 -42.50 24.00 10.15
N HIS A 246 -41.62 24.07 9.15
CA HIS A 246 -41.53 25.23 8.26
C HIS A 246 -42.83 25.42 7.41
N ALA A 247 -43.42 24.34 6.95
CA ALA A 247 -44.64 24.39 6.16
C ALA A 247 -45.84 24.85 7.03
N GLU A 248 -45.95 24.43 8.27
CA GLU A 248 -47.02 24.84 9.20
C GLU A 248 -47.02 26.35 9.50
N VAL A 249 -45.82 26.96 9.56
CA VAL A 249 -45.68 28.42 9.73
C VAL A 249 -45.62 29.16 8.41
N LEU A 250 -46.03 28.54 7.29
CA LEU A 250 -46.07 29.06 5.94
C LEU A 250 -44.69 29.54 5.40
N ALA A 251 -43.60 29.08 5.99
CA ALA A 251 -42.23 29.34 5.58
C ALA A 251 -41.80 28.42 4.40
N PHE A 252 -42.50 28.51 3.28
CA PHE A 252 -42.38 27.56 2.15
C PHE A 252 -41.03 27.51 1.51
N GLU A 253 -40.26 28.62 1.50
CA GLU A 253 -38.90 28.62 0.94
C GLU A 253 -37.96 27.78 1.79
N GLN A 254 -38.04 27.88 3.14
CA GLN A 254 -37.28 27.08 4.08
C GLN A 254 -37.69 25.59 3.98
N ALA A 255 -38.99 25.30 3.92
CA ALA A 255 -39.50 23.96 3.69
C ALA A 255 -38.98 23.35 2.39
N ALA A 256 -38.96 24.12 1.29
CA ALA A 256 -38.42 23.66 0.02
C ALA A 256 -36.89 23.41 0.07
N GLN A 257 -36.15 24.23 0.82
CA GLN A 257 -34.71 23.99 1.02
C GLN A 257 -34.45 22.66 1.73
N VAL A 258 -35.15 22.39 2.85
CA VAL A 258 -35.02 21.13 3.59
C VAL A 258 -35.45 19.94 2.75
N ARG A 259 -36.56 20.05 1.98
CA ARG A 259 -36.99 19.00 1.02
C ARG A 259 -35.89 18.67 0.01
N ASN A 260 -35.22 19.68 -0.53
CA ASN A 260 -34.15 19.48 -1.49
C ASN A 260 -32.91 18.80 -0.86
N GLN A 261 -32.62 19.09 0.41
CA GLN A 261 -31.56 18.41 1.19
C GLN A 261 -31.94 16.93 1.43
N ILE A 262 -33.17 16.65 1.86
CA ILE A 262 -33.73 15.30 2.01
C ILE A 262 -33.58 14.53 0.69
N SER A 263 -34.02 15.11 -0.43
CA SER A 263 -33.91 14.48 -1.75
C SER A 263 -32.46 14.22 -2.19
N ALA A 264 -31.53 15.08 -1.79
CA ALA A 264 -30.11 14.88 -2.07
C ALA A 264 -29.53 13.73 -1.24
N LEU A 265 -29.90 13.64 0.04
CA LEU A 265 -29.46 12.58 0.95
C LEU A 265 -30.07 11.23 0.55
N SER A 266 -31.39 11.16 0.30
CA SER A 266 -32.08 9.94 -0.12
C SER A 266 -31.51 9.36 -1.42
N ARG A 267 -31.20 10.20 -2.41
CA ARG A 267 -30.57 9.72 -3.66
C ARG A 267 -29.22 9.06 -3.45
N VAL A 268 -28.44 9.50 -2.47
CA VAL A 268 -27.16 8.88 -2.13
C VAL A 268 -27.39 7.55 -1.43
N LEU A 269 -28.31 7.54 -0.47
CA LEU A 269 -28.68 6.31 0.24
C LEU A 269 -29.25 5.28 -0.74
N HIS A 270 -30.14 5.64 -1.65
CA HIS A 270 -30.66 4.72 -2.67
C HIS A 270 -29.60 4.16 -3.64
N ARG A 271 -28.56 4.93 -3.96
CA ARG A 271 -27.45 4.41 -4.79
C ARG A 271 -26.53 3.44 -4.03
N GLN A 272 -26.54 3.52 -2.70
CA GLN A 272 -25.79 2.63 -1.81
C GLN A 272 -26.65 1.49 -1.27
N ALA A 273 -27.97 1.67 -1.27
CA ALA A 273 -28.96 0.69 -0.81
C ALA A 273 -29.25 -0.37 -1.87
N VAL A 274 -28.30 -1.27 -2.08
CA VAL A 274 -28.68 -2.64 -2.37
C VAL A 274 -28.92 -3.27 -0.99
N ASP A 275 -30.19 -3.19 -0.51
CA ASP A 275 -30.75 -3.81 0.69
C ASP A 275 -30.15 -3.42 2.07
N GLU A 276 -30.45 -2.19 2.53
CA GLU A 276 -30.13 -1.73 3.91
C GLU A 276 -31.04 -2.33 5.03
N SER A 277 -32.00 -3.17 4.73
CA SER A 277 -33.05 -3.57 5.70
C SER A 277 -32.61 -4.56 6.78
N SER A 278 -31.36 -4.96 6.88
CA SER A 278 -30.93 -6.05 7.77
C SER A 278 -29.65 -5.81 8.59
N PHE A 279 -29.17 -4.56 8.75
CA PHE A 279 -27.99 -4.33 9.57
C PHE A 279 -28.28 -4.54 11.06
N SER A 280 -27.63 -5.54 11.65
CA SER A 280 -27.45 -5.58 13.09
C SER A 280 -26.58 -4.39 13.53
N ALA A 281 -26.82 -3.82 14.68
CA ALA A 281 -26.00 -2.76 15.27
C ALA A 281 -24.50 -3.12 15.34
N THR A 282 -24.18 -4.43 15.27
CA THR A 282 -22.83 -4.98 15.28
C THR A 282 -22.14 -5.00 13.91
N ASP A 283 -22.84 -4.74 12.80
CA ASP A 283 -22.34 -4.86 11.43
C ASP A 283 -22.10 -3.51 10.75
N ARG A 284 -22.06 -2.44 11.53
CA ARG A 284 -21.86 -1.09 11.00
C ARG A 284 -20.46 -0.86 10.44
N ASP A 285 -19.44 -1.51 11.04
CA ASP A 285 -18.05 -1.39 10.60
C ASP A 285 -17.52 -2.77 10.24
N VAL A 286 -17.25 -2.96 8.93
CA VAL A 286 -16.84 -4.24 8.35
C VAL A 286 -15.74 -3.99 7.33
N ASP A 287 -14.72 -4.84 7.33
CA ASP A 287 -13.78 -4.96 6.22
C ASP A 287 -14.04 -6.27 5.47
N ILE A 288 -14.15 -6.17 4.15
CA ILE A 288 -14.36 -7.28 3.25
C ILE A 288 -13.08 -7.51 2.47
N LEU A 289 -12.50 -8.71 2.60
CA LEU A 289 -11.23 -9.06 1.99
C LEU A 289 -11.38 -10.26 1.07
N ALA A 290 -11.02 -10.06 -0.18
CA ALA A 290 -10.99 -11.11 -1.18
C ALA A 290 -9.60 -11.25 -1.79
N VAL A 291 -9.18 -12.49 -2.00
CA VAL A 291 -7.89 -12.82 -2.59
C VAL A 291 -8.09 -13.51 -3.92
N LYS A 292 -7.24 -13.18 -4.89
CA LYS A 292 -7.09 -13.91 -6.14
C LYS A 292 -5.62 -14.11 -6.42
N VAL A 293 -5.26 -15.35 -6.82
CA VAL A 293 -3.91 -15.71 -7.26
C VAL A 293 -3.98 -16.23 -8.69
N GLN A 294 -3.09 -15.74 -9.54
CA GLN A 294 -2.96 -16.16 -10.93
C GLN A 294 -1.58 -15.84 -11.48
N GLY A 295 -0.95 -16.79 -12.19
CA GLY A 295 0.33 -16.57 -12.87
C GLY A 295 1.47 -16.15 -11.92
N GLY A 296 1.50 -16.69 -10.70
CA GLY A 296 2.52 -16.34 -9.70
C GLY A 296 2.35 -14.96 -9.05
N ARG A 297 1.26 -14.24 -9.39
CA ARG A 297 0.88 -12.95 -8.81
C ARG A 297 -0.36 -13.11 -7.95
N ALA A 298 -0.51 -12.24 -6.97
CA ALA A 298 -1.71 -12.19 -6.14
C ALA A 298 -2.24 -10.77 -6.02
N CYS A 299 -3.55 -10.68 -5.80
CA CYS A 299 -4.23 -9.45 -5.43
C CYS A 299 -5.09 -9.70 -4.20
N VAL A 300 -4.99 -8.83 -3.21
CA VAL A 300 -5.94 -8.73 -2.10
C VAL A 300 -6.77 -7.47 -2.29
N ASN A 301 -8.08 -7.61 -2.49
CA ASN A 301 -8.99 -6.48 -2.55
C ASN A 301 -9.64 -6.27 -1.19
N LEU A 302 -9.43 -5.11 -0.59
CA LEU A 302 -10.00 -4.68 0.68
C LEU A 302 -11.09 -3.66 0.41
N ALA A 303 -12.34 -4.02 0.66
CA ALA A 303 -13.47 -3.11 0.65
C ALA A 303 -13.84 -2.73 2.08
N MET A 304 -14.12 -1.45 2.31
CA MET A 304 -14.38 -0.90 3.64
C MET A 304 -15.82 -0.44 3.78
N VAL A 305 -16.50 -0.93 4.81
CA VAL A 305 -17.82 -0.46 5.25
C VAL A 305 -17.67 0.22 6.61
N ARG A 306 -18.15 1.45 6.73
CA ARG A 306 -18.16 2.21 7.99
C ARG A 306 -19.50 2.89 8.15
N GLY A 307 -20.08 2.73 9.37
CA GLY A 307 -21.44 3.21 9.64
C GLY A 307 -22.48 2.61 8.70
N GLY A 308 -22.32 1.34 8.28
CA GLY A 308 -23.18 0.69 7.30
C GLY A 308 -22.99 1.14 5.85
N ARG A 309 -22.06 2.07 5.56
CA ARG A 309 -21.81 2.62 4.22
C ARG A 309 -20.55 2.04 3.61
N HIS A 310 -20.65 1.59 2.37
CA HIS A 310 -19.49 1.18 1.58
C HIS A 310 -18.67 2.41 1.18
N LEU A 311 -17.43 2.51 1.69
CA LEU A 311 -16.54 3.65 1.46
C LEU A 311 -15.65 3.47 0.22
N GLY A 312 -15.74 2.33 -0.45
CA GLY A 312 -14.92 1.95 -1.59
C GLY A 312 -13.99 0.79 -1.28
N ASP A 313 -13.18 0.44 -2.25
CA ASP A 313 -12.23 -0.67 -2.20
C ASP A 313 -10.83 -0.25 -2.58
N ARG A 314 -9.85 -1.09 -2.25
CA ARG A 314 -8.45 -0.91 -2.60
C ARG A 314 -7.79 -2.25 -2.85
N ALA A 315 -7.12 -2.36 -3.99
CA ALA A 315 -6.33 -3.51 -4.35
C ALA A 315 -4.90 -3.39 -3.81
N TYR A 316 -4.37 -4.50 -3.29
CA TYR A 316 -3.01 -4.66 -2.80
C TYR A 316 -2.34 -5.81 -3.53
N PHE A 317 -1.11 -5.61 -3.96
CA PHE A 317 -0.33 -6.59 -4.68
C PHE A 317 0.92 -6.93 -3.86
N PRO A 318 1.00 -8.14 -3.27
CA PRO A 318 2.17 -8.55 -2.52
C PRO A 318 3.36 -8.84 -3.44
N ALA A 319 4.56 -8.62 -2.92
CA ALA A 319 5.79 -9.09 -3.52
C ALA A 319 6.12 -10.52 -3.05
N HIS A 320 6.91 -11.23 -3.83
CA HIS A 320 7.48 -12.55 -3.48
C HIS A 320 6.45 -13.65 -3.20
N VAL A 321 5.31 -13.65 -3.92
CA VAL A 321 4.23 -14.62 -3.70
C VAL A 321 4.71 -16.04 -3.99
N GLU A 322 5.34 -16.28 -5.14
CA GLU A 322 5.83 -17.59 -5.53
C GLU A 322 6.90 -18.13 -4.59
N GLU A 323 7.84 -17.26 -4.18
CA GLU A 323 8.90 -17.63 -3.25
C GLU A 323 8.34 -17.92 -1.86
N GLY A 324 7.45 -17.07 -1.36
CA GLY A 324 6.87 -17.19 -0.03
C GLY A 324 5.96 -18.40 0.11
N VAL A 325 5.18 -18.70 -0.92
CA VAL A 325 4.26 -19.86 -0.95
C VAL A 325 5.02 -21.18 -1.06
N ALA A 326 5.98 -21.27 -1.97
CA ALA A 326 6.82 -22.47 -2.10
C ALA A 326 7.46 -22.86 -0.76
N TRP A 327 7.84 -21.85 0.02
CA TRP A 327 8.47 -22.05 1.33
C TRP A 327 7.49 -22.50 2.43
N SER A 328 6.29 -21.93 2.47
CA SER A 328 5.33 -22.24 3.54
C SER A 328 4.63 -23.60 3.36
N GLY A 329 4.43 -24.04 2.12
CA GLY A 329 3.71 -25.28 1.79
C GLY A 329 4.41 -26.55 2.23
N GLU A 330 5.68 -26.73 1.89
CA GLU A 330 6.39 -28.02 2.14
C GLU A 330 6.78 -28.24 3.61
N ALA A 331 6.81 -27.18 4.43
CA ALA A 331 7.23 -27.27 5.83
C ALA A 331 6.05 -27.24 6.82
N ALA A 332 4.81 -27.05 6.35
CA ALA A 332 3.62 -27.07 7.20
C ALA A 332 3.09 -28.50 7.40
N GLU A 333 2.55 -28.80 8.58
CA GLU A 333 1.84 -30.07 8.87
C GLU A 333 0.55 -30.20 8.04
N VAL A 334 -0.01 -29.07 7.60
CA VAL A 334 -1.17 -28.96 6.72
C VAL A 334 -0.85 -27.94 5.64
N GLU A 335 -0.93 -28.36 4.40
CA GLU A 335 -0.78 -27.49 3.23
C GLU A 335 -1.97 -26.55 3.12
N LEU A 336 -1.79 -25.26 3.49
CA LEU A 336 -2.81 -24.25 3.27
C LEU A 336 -2.84 -23.84 1.80
N PRO A 337 -4.02 -23.64 1.20
CA PRO A 337 -4.15 -23.06 -0.13
C PRO A 337 -3.39 -21.72 -0.24
N VAL A 338 -2.81 -21.46 -1.41
CA VAL A 338 -2.02 -20.24 -1.67
C VAL A 338 -2.80 -18.97 -1.35
N ASP A 339 -4.06 -18.94 -1.78
CA ASP A 339 -4.96 -17.80 -1.53
C ASP A 339 -5.14 -17.54 -0.03
N GLN A 340 -5.25 -18.59 0.76
CA GLN A 340 -5.36 -18.49 2.22
C GLN A 340 -4.06 -17.97 2.85
N GLN A 341 -2.90 -18.43 2.38
CA GLN A 341 -1.60 -17.96 2.87
C GLN A 341 -1.40 -16.47 2.58
N VAL A 342 -1.76 -16.03 1.37
CA VAL A 342 -1.74 -14.60 0.98
C VAL A 342 -2.67 -13.78 1.85
N LEU A 343 -3.89 -14.28 2.12
CA LEU A 343 -4.86 -13.61 2.99
C LEU A 343 -4.33 -13.46 4.42
N GLU A 344 -3.81 -14.52 5.01
CA GLU A 344 -3.27 -14.48 6.37
C GLU A 344 -2.05 -13.55 6.49
N ALA A 345 -1.16 -13.56 5.49
CA ALA A 345 -0.05 -12.62 5.42
C ALA A 345 -0.53 -11.17 5.34
N PHE A 346 -1.59 -10.91 4.54
CA PHE A 346 -2.19 -9.58 4.47
C PHE A 346 -2.80 -9.16 5.81
N LEU A 347 -3.65 -9.98 6.41
CA LEU A 347 -4.30 -9.67 7.68
C LEU A 347 -3.28 -9.33 8.77
N ALA A 348 -2.24 -10.16 8.89
CA ALA A 348 -1.19 -9.97 9.88
C ALA A 348 -0.41 -8.67 9.63
N GLN A 349 0.02 -8.40 8.40
CA GLN A 349 0.84 -7.23 8.09
C GLN A 349 0.03 -5.93 8.04
N HIS A 350 -1.21 -5.97 7.55
CA HIS A 350 -2.06 -4.80 7.42
C HIS A 350 -2.50 -4.26 8.79
N TYR A 351 -3.02 -5.14 9.65
CA TYR A 351 -3.54 -4.75 10.95
C TYR A 351 -2.48 -4.59 12.06
N LEU A 352 -1.20 -4.74 11.76
CA LEU A 352 -0.12 -4.29 12.66
C LEU A 352 -0.11 -2.77 12.85
N SER A 353 -0.50 -2.02 11.82
CA SER A 353 -0.48 -0.54 11.82
C SER A 353 -1.87 0.08 11.79
N GLN A 354 -2.91 -0.73 11.63
CA GLN A 354 -4.30 -0.30 11.54
C GLN A 354 -5.15 -1.06 12.55
N VAL A 355 -6.13 -0.39 13.13
CA VAL A 355 -7.09 -1.06 14.02
C VAL A 355 -8.12 -1.80 13.17
N PRO A 356 -8.25 -3.13 13.31
CA PRO A 356 -9.28 -3.88 12.58
C PRO A 356 -10.68 -3.50 13.07
N PRO A 357 -11.69 -3.52 12.17
CA PRO A 357 -13.09 -3.42 12.60
C PRO A 357 -13.52 -4.68 13.36
N PRO A 358 -14.64 -4.63 14.10
CA PRO A 358 -15.14 -5.78 14.87
C PRO A 358 -15.48 -7.00 14.01
N LEU A 359 -15.74 -6.80 12.71
CA LEU A 359 -16.13 -7.86 11.78
C LEU A 359 -15.26 -7.81 10.52
N LEU A 360 -14.72 -8.98 10.16
CA LEU A 360 -14.03 -9.23 8.90
C LEU A 360 -14.85 -10.24 8.08
N VAL A 361 -15.13 -9.93 6.82
CA VAL A 361 -15.73 -10.84 5.85
C VAL A 361 -14.63 -11.26 4.88
N LEU A 362 -14.33 -12.56 4.82
CA LEU A 362 -13.13 -13.07 4.18
C LEU A 362 -13.47 -14.06 3.07
N SER A 363 -12.70 -14.08 1.98
CA SER A 363 -12.84 -15.08 0.92
C SER A 363 -12.38 -16.48 1.36
N HIS A 364 -11.47 -16.57 2.31
CA HIS A 364 -10.94 -17.82 2.87
C HIS A 364 -10.96 -17.78 4.40
N ALA A 365 -10.87 -18.93 5.04
CA ALA A 365 -10.79 -19.00 6.50
C ALA A 365 -9.48 -18.37 7.00
N ALA A 366 -9.54 -17.66 8.13
CA ALA A 366 -8.37 -17.21 8.86
C ALA A 366 -8.14 -18.08 10.08
N SER A 367 -6.88 -18.33 10.44
CA SER A 367 -6.51 -19.14 11.59
C SER A 367 -6.92 -18.50 12.92
N ALA A 368 -7.33 -19.35 13.89
CA ALA A 368 -7.75 -18.88 15.21
C ALA A 368 -6.64 -18.09 15.94
N PRO A 369 -5.35 -18.51 15.92
CA PRO A 369 -4.27 -17.73 16.52
C PRO A 369 -4.11 -16.33 15.91
N LEU A 370 -4.32 -16.18 14.60
CA LEU A 370 -4.27 -14.87 13.95
C LEU A 370 -5.38 -13.94 14.45
N LEU A 371 -6.62 -14.43 14.51
CA LEU A 371 -7.76 -13.65 15.01
C LEU A 371 -7.62 -13.27 16.49
N GLU A 372 -7.04 -14.15 17.30
CA GLU A 372 -6.71 -13.87 18.70
C GLU A 372 -5.64 -12.78 18.83
N ALA A 373 -4.57 -12.87 18.01
CA ALA A 373 -3.52 -11.86 17.98
C ALA A 373 -4.05 -10.48 17.56
N LEU A 374 -4.91 -10.43 16.53
CA LEU A 374 -5.56 -9.20 16.08
C LEU A 374 -6.49 -8.62 17.15
N SER A 375 -7.27 -9.47 17.81
CA SER A 375 -8.17 -9.04 18.89
C SER A 375 -7.41 -8.47 20.08
N THR A 376 -6.29 -9.09 20.45
CA THR A 376 -5.42 -8.64 21.53
C THR A 376 -4.76 -7.30 21.19
N ALA A 377 -4.24 -7.16 19.98
CA ALA A 377 -3.61 -5.92 19.51
C ALA A 377 -4.61 -4.76 19.40
N ALA A 378 -5.83 -5.04 18.98
CA ALA A 378 -6.90 -4.03 18.84
C ALA A 378 -7.60 -3.67 20.17
N GLY A 379 -7.47 -4.49 21.21
CA GLY A 379 -8.22 -4.34 22.47
C GLY A 379 -9.73 -4.60 22.33
N VAL A 380 -10.18 -5.15 21.20
CA VAL A 380 -11.57 -5.51 20.91
C VAL A 380 -11.64 -6.88 20.25
N ARG A 381 -12.75 -7.60 20.47
CA ARG A 381 -12.93 -8.92 19.84
C ARG A 381 -13.18 -8.77 18.34
N VAL A 382 -12.25 -9.26 17.52
CA VAL A 382 -12.38 -9.34 16.06
C VAL A 382 -13.00 -10.67 15.66
N ARG A 383 -14.08 -10.63 14.89
CA ARG A 383 -14.76 -11.81 14.35
C ARG A 383 -14.49 -11.91 12.86
N ALA A 384 -14.32 -13.12 12.34
CA ALA A 384 -14.18 -13.38 10.91
C ALA A 384 -15.29 -14.32 10.42
N VAL A 385 -15.81 -14.05 9.23
CA VAL A 385 -16.80 -14.87 8.52
C VAL A 385 -16.30 -15.13 7.11
N HIS A 386 -16.07 -16.39 6.73
CA HIS A 386 -15.58 -16.79 5.39
C HIS A 386 -16.66 -17.41 4.49
N GLN A 387 -17.84 -17.74 5.05
CA GLN A 387 -19.00 -18.22 4.29
C GLN A 387 -20.22 -17.36 4.62
N PRO A 388 -20.21 -16.09 4.22
CA PRO A 388 -21.29 -15.18 4.52
C PRO A 388 -22.56 -15.53 3.74
N ARG A 389 -23.72 -15.09 4.24
CA ARG A 389 -25.04 -15.22 3.59
C ARG A 389 -25.55 -13.83 3.22
N GLU A 390 -26.57 -13.81 2.37
CA GLU A 390 -27.34 -12.61 2.00
C GLU A 390 -26.42 -11.44 1.59
N GLN A 391 -26.60 -10.28 2.15
CA GLN A 391 -25.89 -9.06 1.82
C GLN A 391 -24.38 -9.17 1.97
N ARG A 392 -23.89 -9.81 3.04
CA ARG A 392 -22.44 -10.02 3.22
C ARG A 392 -21.86 -10.90 2.12
N ARG A 393 -22.67 -11.80 1.56
CA ARG A 393 -22.28 -12.61 0.41
C ARG A 393 -22.13 -11.74 -0.84
N ALA A 394 -23.09 -10.86 -1.10
CA ALA A 394 -23.01 -9.92 -2.23
C ALA A 394 -21.77 -9.01 -2.12
N TRP A 395 -21.46 -8.51 -0.94
CA TRP A 395 -20.24 -7.73 -0.73
C TRP A 395 -18.98 -8.54 -0.99
N LEU A 396 -18.93 -9.79 -0.54
CA LEU A 396 -17.78 -10.65 -0.79
C LEU A 396 -17.63 -10.95 -2.29
N ASP A 397 -18.71 -11.22 -3.00
CA ASP A 397 -18.70 -11.48 -4.44
C ASP A 397 -18.22 -10.23 -5.23
N MET A 398 -18.62 -9.02 -4.81
CA MET A 398 -18.09 -7.77 -5.36
C MET A 398 -16.58 -7.62 -5.10
N ALA A 399 -16.11 -7.93 -3.90
CA ALA A 399 -14.71 -7.85 -3.56
C ALA A 399 -13.86 -8.89 -4.33
N ILE A 400 -14.40 -10.10 -4.56
CA ILE A 400 -13.77 -11.14 -5.39
C ILE A 400 -13.64 -10.63 -6.83
N THR A 401 -14.71 -10.11 -7.41
CA THR A 401 -14.71 -9.54 -8.78
C THR A 401 -13.69 -8.38 -8.85
N GLY A 402 -13.64 -7.52 -7.83
CA GLY A 402 -12.65 -6.44 -7.73
C GLY A 402 -11.21 -6.96 -7.73
N ALA A 403 -10.92 -8.02 -6.98
CA ALA A 403 -9.61 -8.66 -6.96
C ALA A 403 -9.22 -9.25 -8.32
N GLU A 404 -10.16 -9.94 -9.00
CA GLU A 404 -9.95 -10.51 -10.32
C GLU A 404 -9.66 -9.46 -11.38
N LEU A 405 -10.46 -8.40 -11.44
CA LEU A 405 -10.26 -7.30 -12.38
C LEU A 405 -8.95 -6.55 -12.14
N ALA A 406 -8.60 -6.30 -10.88
CA ALA A 406 -7.36 -5.63 -10.53
C ALA A 406 -6.14 -6.47 -10.91
N LEU A 407 -6.17 -7.79 -10.65
CA LEU A 407 -5.10 -8.72 -11.01
C LEU A 407 -4.97 -8.86 -12.53
N ALA A 408 -6.08 -9.01 -13.25
CA ALA A 408 -6.07 -9.08 -14.71
C ALA A 408 -5.47 -7.83 -15.35
N ARG A 409 -5.76 -6.64 -14.81
CA ARG A 409 -5.15 -5.37 -15.25
C ARG A 409 -3.65 -5.37 -15.02
N LEU A 410 -3.18 -5.78 -13.83
CA LEU A 410 -1.75 -5.87 -13.51
C LEU A 410 -1.02 -6.78 -14.50
N LEU A 411 -1.55 -8.00 -14.75
CA LEU A 411 -0.95 -8.97 -15.66
C LEU A 411 -0.93 -8.46 -17.12
N ALA A 412 -1.99 -7.77 -17.54
CA ALA A 412 -2.03 -7.15 -18.87
C ALA A 412 -1.01 -6.01 -19.01
N GLU A 413 -0.85 -5.18 -17.97
CA GLU A 413 0.16 -4.11 -17.94
C GLU A 413 1.59 -4.69 -17.98
N GLU A 414 1.89 -5.72 -17.20
CA GLU A 414 3.20 -6.40 -17.21
C GLU A 414 3.48 -7.04 -18.58
N GLY A 415 2.50 -7.71 -19.19
CA GLY A 415 2.61 -8.28 -20.54
C GLY A 415 2.89 -7.20 -21.59
N SER A 416 2.15 -6.09 -21.56
CA SER A 416 2.37 -4.97 -22.47
C SER A 416 3.74 -4.31 -22.32
N GLN A 417 4.27 -4.21 -21.10
CA GLN A 417 5.62 -3.66 -20.88
C GLN A 417 6.71 -4.58 -21.43
N ARG A 418 6.58 -5.89 -21.26
CA ARG A 418 7.50 -6.88 -21.86
C ARG A 418 7.51 -6.81 -23.38
N GLU A 419 6.33 -6.71 -24.00
CA GLU A 419 6.20 -6.56 -25.46
C GLU A 419 6.85 -5.26 -25.96
N ARG A 420 6.65 -4.14 -25.25
CA ARG A 420 7.30 -2.85 -25.59
C ARG A 420 8.83 -2.93 -25.47
N THR A 421 9.34 -3.58 -24.42
CA THR A 421 10.77 -3.78 -24.25
C THR A 421 11.34 -4.63 -25.36
N ARG A 422 10.62 -5.70 -25.76
CA ARG A 422 11.01 -6.54 -26.89
C ARG A 422 11.05 -5.76 -28.20
N ALA A 423 9.98 -5.03 -28.52
CA ALA A 423 9.90 -4.22 -29.73
C ALA A 423 11.00 -3.16 -29.79
N LEU A 424 11.36 -2.54 -28.63
CA LEU A 424 12.48 -1.61 -28.55
C LEU A 424 13.81 -2.31 -28.85
N ALA A 425 14.08 -3.46 -28.24
CA ALA A 425 15.29 -4.23 -28.44
C ALA A 425 15.44 -4.66 -29.90
N GLU A 426 14.36 -5.16 -30.51
CA GLU A 426 14.31 -5.54 -31.94
C GLU A 426 14.53 -4.32 -32.86
N SER A 427 13.90 -3.17 -32.55
CA SER A 427 14.03 -1.95 -33.38
C SER A 427 15.42 -1.36 -33.38
N LEU A 428 16.19 -1.58 -32.30
CA LEU A 428 17.55 -1.05 -32.12
C LEU A 428 18.62 -2.12 -32.31
N ASP A 429 18.24 -3.34 -32.71
CA ASP A 429 19.14 -4.47 -32.90
C ASP A 429 20.05 -4.71 -31.66
N LEU A 430 19.44 -4.62 -30.47
CA LEU A 430 20.15 -4.85 -29.21
C LEU A 430 20.32 -6.35 -28.99
N ASP A 431 21.57 -6.79 -28.82
CA ASP A 431 21.89 -8.18 -28.47
C ASP A 431 21.60 -8.43 -26.98
N ALA A 432 20.31 -8.47 -26.62
CA ALA A 432 19.85 -8.74 -25.27
C ALA A 432 19.40 -10.19 -25.16
N ALA A 433 20.32 -11.08 -24.76
CA ALA A 433 20.00 -12.50 -24.52
C ALA A 433 18.92 -12.69 -23.43
N ASP A 434 18.77 -11.73 -22.52
CA ASP A 434 17.80 -11.72 -21.43
C ASP A 434 17.15 -10.34 -21.30
N LEU A 435 15.96 -10.18 -21.86
CA LEU A 435 15.21 -8.91 -21.81
C LEU A 435 14.81 -8.49 -20.38
N ASP A 436 14.69 -9.42 -19.43
CA ASP A 436 14.41 -9.11 -18.04
C ASP A 436 15.59 -8.36 -17.38
N ARG A 437 16.79 -8.48 -17.96
CA ARG A 437 18.00 -7.82 -17.50
C ARG A 437 18.38 -6.59 -18.33
N LEU A 438 17.64 -6.28 -19.39
CA LEU A 438 17.90 -5.11 -20.22
C LEU A 438 17.84 -3.84 -19.36
N ARG A 439 18.97 -3.10 -19.36
CA ARG A 439 19.15 -1.87 -18.60
C ARG A 439 19.30 -0.67 -19.52
N ILE A 440 18.43 0.32 -19.31
CA ILE A 440 18.45 1.58 -20.07
C ILE A 440 18.64 2.73 -19.08
N GLU A 441 19.59 3.61 -19.35
CA GLU A 441 19.78 4.85 -18.60
C GLU A 441 19.50 6.05 -19.51
N CYS A 442 18.69 7.01 -19.03
CA CYS A 442 18.38 8.22 -19.78
C CYS A 442 18.85 9.46 -19.02
N PHE A 443 19.51 10.37 -19.72
CA PHE A 443 20.07 11.60 -19.16
C PHE A 443 19.37 12.83 -19.73
N ASP A 444 19.01 13.74 -18.84
CA ASP A 444 18.44 15.05 -19.13
C ASP A 444 19.26 16.14 -18.42
N VAL A 445 19.51 17.26 -19.11
CA VAL A 445 20.16 18.45 -18.55
C VAL A 445 19.15 19.57 -18.49
N SER A 446 18.88 20.06 -17.29
CA SER A 446 17.89 21.11 -17.04
C SER A 446 18.56 22.37 -16.48
N HIS A 447 18.20 23.54 -17.02
CA HIS A 447 18.62 24.84 -16.53
C HIS A 447 17.47 25.50 -15.76
N THR A 448 17.71 25.80 -14.48
CA THR A 448 16.78 26.63 -13.71
C THR A 448 17.19 28.10 -13.93
N ALA A 449 16.25 28.94 -14.37
CA ALA A 449 16.52 30.34 -14.68
C ALA A 449 17.19 31.07 -13.51
N GLY A 450 18.50 31.30 -13.60
CA GLY A 450 19.31 32.02 -12.59
C GLY A 450 20.00 31.19 -11.53
N GLU A 451 19.88 29.85 -11.53
CA GLU A 451 20.54 28.95 -10.57
C GLU A 451 21.31 27.82 -11.27
N ALA A 452 22.06 27.04 -10.51
CA ALA A 452 22.98 26.01 -10.95
C ALA A 452 22.34 25.03 -11.96
N THR A 453 23.08 24.69 -13.03
CA THR A 453 22.74 23.64 -13.98
C THR A 453 22.68 22.28 -13.27
N GLN A 454 21.59 21.56 -13.45
CA GLN A 454 21.39 20.22 -12.90
C GLN A 454 21.14 19.22 -14.03
N ALA A 455 21.62 18.00 -13.82
CA ALA A 455 21.26 16.89 -14.70
C ALA A 455 20.67 15.73 -13.90
N SER A 456 19.80 14.97 -14.55
CA SER A 456 19.17 13.79 -13.99
C SER A 456 19.49 12.56 -14.82
N CYS A 457 19.64 11.42 -14.13
CA CYS A 457 19.70 10.11 -14.73
C CYS A 457 18.55 9.28 -14.22
N VAL A 458 17.71 8.79 -15.12
CA VAL A 458 16.65 7.83 -14.82
C VAL A 458 17.01 6.45 -15.35
N VAL A 459 16.56 5.41 -14.67
CA VAL A 459 16.94 4.02 -14.94
C VAL A 459 15.68 3.19 -15.22
N TYR A 460 15.73 2.42 -16.30
CA TYR A 460 14.74 1.41 -16.66
C TYR A 460 15.42 0.04 -16.67
N GLU A 461 14.86 -0.95 -15.94
CA GLU A 461 15.37 -2.31 -15.83
C GLU A 461 14.25 -3.24 -15.34
N GLY A 462 14.23 -4.50 -15.78
CA GLY A 462 13.16 -5.43 -15.41
C GLY A 462 11.78 -4.97 -15.88
N HIS A 463 11.69 -4.43 -17.09
CA HIS A 463 10.48 -3.91 -17.73
C HIS A 463 9.80 -2.75 -16.99
N ALA A 464 10.49 -2.08 -16.07
CA ALA A 464 9.94 -0.97 -15.28
C ALA A 464 10.98 0.11 -14.95
N MET A 465 10.49 1.33 -14.71
CA MET A 465 11.32 2.40 -14.18
C MET A 465 11.78 2.05 -12.76
N GLN A 466 13.06 2.36 -12.44
CA GLN A 466 13.70 2.06 -11.16
C GLN A 466 13.98 3.33 -10.33
N PRO A 467 13.01 3.95 -9.64
CA PRO A 467 13.19 5.23 -8.97
C PRO A 467 14.29 5.24 -7.89
N ALA A 468 14.54 4.09 -7.24
CA ALA A 468 15.61 3.94 -6.25
C ALA A 468 17.02 4.12 -6.85
N GLN A 469 17.14 3.90 -8.16
CA GLN A 469 18.41 4.02 -8.89
C GLN A 469 18.58 5.37 -9.60
N TYR A 470 17.61 6.27 -9.53
CA TYR A 470 17.72 7.61 -10.10
C TYR A 470 18.84 8.40 -9.44
N ARG A 471 19.51 9.24 -10.23
CA ARG A 471 20.59 10.10 -9.73
C ARG A 471 20.40 11.52 -10.23
N ARG A 472 20.70 12.47 -9.36
CA ARG A 472 20.83 13.89 -9.71
C ARG A 472 22.30 14.30 -9.63
N PHE A 473 22.72 15.12 -10.57
CA PHE A 473 24.06 15.65 -10.65
C PHE A 473 24.02 17.17 -10.65
N ASN A 474 24.69 17.79 -9.69
CA ASN A 474 24.97 19.21 -9.76
C ASN A 474 26.14 19.40 -10.73
N VAL A 475 25.97 20.25 -11.73
CA VAL A 475 26.98 20.58 -12.73
C VAL A 475 27.68 21.86 -12.27
N GLU A 476 28.99 21.82 -12.10
CA GLU A 476 29.79 22.94 -11.61
C GLU A 476 30.87 23.32 -12.63
N GLY A 477 31.19 24.62 -12.71
CA GLY A 477 32.29 25.11 -13.57
C GLY A 477 32.00 25.10 -15.07
N VAL A 478 30.70 24.95 -15.44
CA VAL A 478 30.24 24.99 -16.83
C VAL A 478 29.54 26.32 -17.09
N THR A 479 29.79 26.91 -18.25
CA THR A 479 29.11 28.15 -18.67
C THR A 479 27.61 27.93 -18.73
N PRO A 480 26.77 28.80 -18.14
CA PRO A 480 25.31 28.67 -18.21
C PRO A 480 24.84 28.58 -19.68
N GLY A 481 24.07 27.50 -19.99
CA GLY A 481 23.59 27.22 -21.34
C GLY A 481 24.51 26.34 -22.20
N ASP A 482 25.67 25.88 -21.68
CA ASP A 482 26.50 24.90 -22.35
C ASP A 482 26.10 23.47 -21.97
N ASP A 483 25.03 22.96 -22.63
CA ASP A 483 24.50 21.61 -22.42
C ASP A 483 25.51 20.51 -22.80
N TYR A 484 26.44 20.80 -23.73
CA TYR A 484 27.43 19.84 -24.15
C TYR A 484 28.47 19.59 -23.07
N ALA A 485 29.00 20.64 -22.48
CA ALA A 485 29.96 20.53 -21.38
C ALA A 485 29.27 19.91 -20.12
N ALA A 486 28.01 20.27 -19.86
CA ALA A 486 27.25 19.69 -18.79
C ALA A 486 27.05 18.18 -18.98
N MET A 487 26.60 17.75 -20.16
CA MET A 487 26.41 16.34 -20.51
C MET A 487 27.73 15.56 -20.39
N ARG A 488 28.82 16.09 -20.90
CA ARG A 488 30.18 15.49 -20.79
C ARG A 488 30.53 15.23 -19.30
N GLN A 489 30.41 16.25 -18.47
CA GLN A 489 30.74 16.15 -17.04
C GLN A 489 29.90 15.07 -16.32
N VAL A 490 28.62 15.00 -16.63
CA VAL A 490 27.69 14.05 -16.00
C VAL A 490 27.99 12.61 -16.40
N LEU A 491 28.21 12.36 -17.71
CA LEU A 491 28.52 11.04 -18.21
C LEU A 491 29.88 10.56 -17.67
N GLN A 492 30.92 11.42 -17.66
CA GLN A 492 32.22 11.09 -17.07
C GLN A 492 32.07 10.72 -15.58
N ARG A 493 31.35 11.52 -14.79
CA ARG A 493 31.11 11.24 -13.36
C ARG A 493 30.33 9.96 -13.12
N ARG A 494 29.42 9.61 -14.03
CA ARG A 494 28.58 8.40 -13.91
C ARG A 494 29.39 7.14 -14.23
N TYR A 495 30.16 7.17 -15.31
CA TYR A 495 30.74 5.97 -15.89
C TYR A 495 32.23 5.79 -15.60
N ALA A 496 32.99 6.80 -15.19
CA ALA A 496 34.41 6.67 -14.87
C ALA A 496 34.70 5.55 -13.86
N ARG A 497 33.87 5.45 -12.80
CA ARG A 497 34.00 4.39 -11.78
C ARG A 497 33.59 3.00 -12.28
N LEU A 498 32.74 2.94 -13.31
CA LEU A 498 32.26 1.69 -13.88
C LEU A 498 33.18 1.14 -14.96
N ALA A 499 34.02 2.01 -15.55
CA ALA A 499 35.06 1.66 -16.52
C ALA A 499 36.32 1.10 -15.84
N GLU A 500 36.54 1.34 -14.53
CA GLU A 500 37.66 0.77 -13.80
C GLU A 500 37.49 -0.76 -13.66
N PRO A 501 38.50 -1.57 -13.96
CA PRO A 501 38.45 -3.02 -13.79
C PRO A 501 38.18 -3.34 -12.31
N ALA A 502 37.20 -4.21 -12.06
CA ALA A 502 36.81 -4.64 -10.71
C ALA A 502 38.04 -5.23 -9.99
N GLN A 503 38.45 -4.64 -8.88
CA GLN A 503 39.47 -5.23 -8.02
C GLN A 503 38.91 -6.54 -7.44
N GLU A 504 39.65 -7.63 -7.59
CA GLU A 504 39.32 -8.95 -7.01
C GLU A 504 39.11 -8.80 -5.51
N GLY A 505 37.86 -9.00 -5.04
CA GLY A 505 37.52 -9.01 -3.60
C GLY A 505 36.50 -7.95 -3.14
N ALA A 506 36.09 -6.99 -3.97
CA ALA A 506 35.04 -6.07 -3.61
C ALA A 506 33.66 -6.73 -3.80
N THR A 507 32.91 -6.91 -2.71
CA THR A 507 31.48 -7.31 -2.72
C THR A 507 30.66 -6.24 -3.43
N SER A 508 30.48 -6.46 -4.73
CA SER A 508 29.92 -5.46 -5.63
C SER A 508 28.38 -5.52 -5.65
N THR A 509 27.74 -4.58 -4.95
CA THR A 509 26.54 -3.93 -5.47
C THR A 509 26.94 -2.92 -6.57
N ALA A 510 27.97 -3.24 -7.40
CA ALA A 510 28.46 -2.38 -8.46
C ALA A 510 27.32 -2.17 -9.46
N ALA A 511 27.00 -0.91 -9.72
CA ALA A 511 26.09 -0.54 -10.78
C ALA A 511 26.58 -1.15 -12.09
N ARG A 512 25.78 -2.02 -12.70
CA ARG A 512 26.03 -2.63 -14.00
C ARG A 512 26.03 -1.54 -15.07
N LEU A 513 26.84 -1.66 -16.08
CA LEU A 513 26.76 -0.82 -17.29
C LEU A 513 25.40 -1.02 -17.96
N PRO A 514 24.79 0.05 -18.49
CA PRO A 514 23.54 -0.06 -19.25
C PRO A 514 23.79 -0.68 -20.62
N ASP A 515 22.78 -1.39 -21.13
CA ASP A 515 22.79 -1.92 -22.50
C ASP A 515 22.44 -0.82 -23.53
N LEU A 516 21.74 0.25 -23.07
CA LEU A 516 21.38 1.41 -23.88
C LEU A 516 21.46 2.69 -23.05
N VAL A 517 22.09 3.73 -23.60
CA VAL A 517 22.09 5.08 -23.03
C VAL A 517 21.32 6.02 -23.95
N LEU A 518 20.33 6.69 -23.39
CA LEU A 518 19.56 7.74 -24.05
C LEU A 518 20.02 9.10 -23.50
N VAL A 519 20.20 10.07 -24.39
CA VAL A 519 20.47 11.46 -24.02
C VAL A 519 19.37 12.34 -24.58
N ASP A 520 18.77 13.19 -23.73
CA ASP A 520 17.81 14.17 -24.19
C ASP A 520 18.53 15.30 -24.90
N GLY A 521 18.30 15.38 -26.22
CA GLY A 521 18.94 16.37 -27.07
C GLY A 521 19.18 15.90 -28.49
N GLY A 522 19.87 16.73 -29.27
CA GLY A 522 20.13 16.47 -30.67
C GLY A 522 21.46 15.74 -30.92
N ARG A 523 21.87 15.74 -32.20
CA ARG A 523 23.09 15.07 -32.66
C ARG A 523 24.35 15.49 -31.90
N GLY A 524 24.40 16.74 -31.42
CA GLY A 524 25.55 17.25 -30.67
C GLY A 524 25.74 16.54 -29.33
N GLN A 525 24.66 16.36 -28.54
CA GLN A 525 24.70 15.63 -27.26
C GLN A 525 25.08 14.16 -27.47
N VAL A 526 24.57 13.52 -28.54
CA VAL A 526 24.94 12.15 -28.90
C VAL A 526 26.42 12.05 -29.25
N SER A 527 26.96 13.04 -29.97
CA SER A 527 28.40 13.07 -30.29
C SER A 527 29.27 13.19 -29.05
N VAL A 528 28.88 14.09 -28.10
CA VAL A 528 29.55 14.23 -26.81
C VAL A 528 29.50 12.93 -26.01
N ALA A 529 28.36 12.25 -25.97
CA ALA A 529 28.25 10.97 -25.28
C ALA A 529 29.18 9.91 -25.87
N ARG A 530 29.26 9.81 -27.22
CA ARG A 530 30.18 8.89 -27.92
C ARG A 530 31.64 9.21 -27.62
N GLU A 531 32.03 10.48 -27.60
CA GLU A 531 33.39 10.89 -27.25
C GLU A 531 33.75 10.44 -25.82
N VAL A 532 32.87 10.71 -24.85
CA VAL A 532 33.09 10.32 -23.46
C VAL A 532 33.19 8.80 -23.29
N PHE A 533 32.35 8.01 -23.96
CA PHE A 533 32.44 6.56 -23.91
C PHE A 533 33.75 6.06 -24.56
N GLY A 534 34.13 6.64 -25.68
CA GLY A 534 35.43 6.34 -26.31
C GLY A 534 36.63 6.66 -25.42
N GLU A 535 36.62 7.80 -24.71
CA GLU A 535 37.64 8.20 -23.73
C GLU A 535 37.69 7.21 -22.53
N LEU A 536 36.58 6.64 -22.13
CA LEU A 536 36.46 5.68 -21.03
C LEU A 536 36.70 4.22 -21.45
N GLY A 537 36.88 3.96 -22.76
CA GLY A 537 37.07 2.61 -23.29
C GLY A 537 35.78 1.75 -23.27
N LEU A 538 34.60 2.37 -23.33
CA LEU A 538 33.29 1.76 -23.30
C LEU A 538 32.62 1.76 -24.67
#